data_778f88a534d5281d427c4f253f73c58c
#
_entry.id   778f88a534d5281d427c4f253f73c58c
#
_cell.length_a   1.000
_cell.length_b   1.000
_cell.length_c   1.000
_cell.angle_alpha   90.00
_cell.angle_beta   90.00
_cell.angle_gamma   90.00
#
_symmetry.space_group_name_H-M   'P 1'
#
loop_
_entity.id
_entity.type
_entity.pdbx_description
1 polymer ?
#
loop_
_entity_poly.entity_id
_entity_poly.type
_entity_poly.pdbx_seq_one_letter_code
_entity_poly.pdbx_strand_id
1 'polypeptide(L)'
;MWWLERVTGLFSFRHVAACFIAATLGGCIFQPMYAQTPLFGTGPSLRDSLRDVEVATISGRIGNELRNDLIFELTGGSGNPAGAPYRLTMLANISTSTPIVESATGRPQASIIFFDVTYKLQDVAKDRIVISEQAIARVSIDASQQRFANARALRDAENRAAKVVAEQIRSRLASFFLTRT
;
A
#
# COMPACT_ATOMS: atom_id res chain seq x y z
N MET A 1 -49.49 -26.02 -41.31
CA MET A 1 -49.28 -26.09 -39.85
C MET A 1 -47.90 -26.63 -39.50
N TRP A 2 -46.89 -26.37 -40.34
CA TRP A 2 -45.52 -26.93 -40.18
C TRP A 2 -44.41 -25.86 -40.11
N TRP A 3 -44.82 -24.59 -40.07
CA TRP A 3 -43.88 -23.47 -40.13
C TRP A 3 -43.63 -22.82 -38.74
N LEU A 4 -44.50 -23.11 -37.75
CA LEU A 4 -44.36 -22.54 -36.41
C LEU A 4 -43.34 -23.27 -35.51
N GLU A 5 -43.06 -24.54 -35.74
CA GLU A 5 -42.12 -25.31 -34.89
C GLU A 5 -40.63 -24.98 -35.15
N ARG A 6 -40.27 -24.50 -36.34
CA ARG A 6 -38.87 -24.13 -36.64
C ARG A 6 -38.45 -22.82 -36.07
N VAL A 7 -39.38 -21.91 -35.79
CA VAL A 7 -39.05 -20.59 -35.26
C VAL A 7 -38.79 -20.63 -33.73
N THR A 8 -39.47 -21.49 -33.01
CA THR A 8 -39.30 -21.65 -31.56
C THR A 8 -37.97 -22.30 -31.20
N GLY A 9 -37.45 -23.22 -31.99
CA GLY A 9 -36.14 -23.86 -31.75
C GLY A 9 -34.96 -22.91 -31.93
N LEU A 10 -35.02 -22.01 -32.91
CA LEU A 10 -33.95 -21.03 -33.13
C LEU A 10 -33.89 -19.92 -32.07
N PHE A 11 -35.08 -19.57 -31.54
CA PHE A 11 -35.12 -18.58 -30.43
C PHE A 11 -34.60 -19.15 -29.13
N SER A 12 -34.86 -20.43 -28.84
CA SER A 12 -34.35 -21.11 -27.65
C SER A 12 -32.83 -21.26 -27.67
N PHE A 13 -32.25 -21.58 -28.82
CA PHE A 13 -30.80 -21.76 -28.98
C PHE A 13 -30.01 -20.44 -28.82
N ARG A 14 -30.56 -19.32 -29.28
CA ARG A 14 -29.96 -17.99 -29.14
C ARG A 14 -29.95 -17.53 -27.69
N HIS A 15 -30.96 -17.83 -26.89
CA HIS A 15 -31.02 -17.47 -25.50
C HIS A 15 -30.09 -18.33 -24.63
N VAL A 16 -29.97 -19.61 -24.94
CA VAL A 16 -29.01 -20.53 -24.29
C VAL A 16 -27.57 -20.11 -24.60
N ALA A 17 -27.27 -19.77 -25.86
CA ALA A 17 -25.93 -19.27 -26.23
C ALA A 17 -25.61 -17.91 -25.56
N ALA A 18 -26.58 -16.99 -25.46
CA ALA A 18 -26.39 -15.71 -24.76
C ALA A 18 -26.17 -15.89 -23.27
N CYS A 19 -26.85 -16.81 -22.60
CA CYS A 19 -26.61 -17.14 -21.18
C CYS A 19 -25.25 -17.80 -20.98
N PHE A 20 -24.75 -18.61 -21.90
CA PHE A 20 -23.43 -19.22 -21.81
C PHE A 20 -22.31 -18.19 -21.98
N ILE A 21 -22.47 -17.21 -22.88
CA ILE A 21 -21.52 -16.10 -23.07
C ILE A 21 -21.54 -15.17 -21.84
N ALA A 22 -22.71 -14.89 -21.26
CA ALA A 22 -22.80 -14.09 -20.04
C ALA A 22 -22.16 -14.78 -18.83
N ALA A 23 -22.22 -16.10 -18.71
CA ALA A 23 -21.59 -16.88 -17.66
C ALA A 23 -20.05 -16.91 -17.77
N THR A 24 -19.48 -16.81 -18.97
CA THR A 24 -18.04 -16.77 -19.17
C THR A 24 -17.42 -15.39 -18.93
N LEU A 25 -18.18 -14.31 -19.01
CA LEU A 25 -17.72 -12.94 -18.70
C LEU A 25 -17.72 -12.61 -17.20
N GLY A 26 -18.40 -13.42 -16.37
CA GLY A 26 -18.40 -13.26 -14.90
C GLY A 26 -17.14 -13.77 -14.20
N GLY A 27 -16.16 -14.27 -14.92
CA GLY A 27 -14.96 -14.94 -14.38
C GLY A 27 -13.80 -14.05 -13.96
N CYS A 28 -13.94 -12.72 -13.90
CA CYS A 28 -12.96 -11.88 -13.21
C CYS A 28 -13.11 -12.11 -11.69
N ILE A 29 -12.38 -13.09 -11.17
CA ILE A 29 -12.27 -13.32 -9.72
C ILE A 29 -11.52 -12.13 -9.13
N PHE A 30 -12.27 -11.12 -8.72
CA PHE A 30 -11.76 -10.00 -7.93
C PHE A 30 -11.60 -10.52 -6.51
N GLN A 31 -10.39 -10.98 -6.16
CA GLN A 31 -10.09 -11.33 -4.78
C GLN A 31 -9.84 -10.04 -4.00
N PRO A 32 -10.69 -9.68 -3.04
CA PRO A 32 -10.41 -8.53 -2.17
C PRO A 32 -9.13 -8.82 -1.40
N MET A 33 -8.20 -7.88 -1.40
CA MET A 33 -6.87 -7.96 -0.74
C MET A 33 -6.96 -8.25 0.78
N TYR A 34 -8.17 -8.17 1.34
CA TYR A 34 -8.49 -8.42 2.76
C TYR A 34 -9.27 -9.72 2.98
N ALA A 35 -9.45 -10.58 1.97
CA ALA A 35 -10.09 -11.87 2.17
C ALA A 35 -9.25 -12.70 3.14
N GLN A 36 -9.86 -13.13 4.23
CA GLN A 36 -9.18 -13.91 5.29
C GLN A 36 -8.96 -15.36 4.88
N THR A 37 -9.57 -15.82 3.80
CA THR A 37 -9.46 -17.18 3.29
C THR A 37 -8.76 -17.20 1.95
N PRO A 38 -7.71 -18.01 1.74
CA PRO A 38 -7.15 -18.21 0.42
C PRO A 38 -8.21 -18.85 -0.48
N LEU A 39 -8.54 -18.22 -1.62
CA LEU A 39 -9.51 -18.73 -2.60
C LEU A 39 -9.04 -20.03 -3.26
N PHE A 40 -7.75 -20.26 -3.28
CA PHE A 40 -7.13 -21.46 -3.85
C PHE A 40 -5.90 -21.84 -2.99
N GLY A 41 -6.00 -22.92 -2.22
CA GLY A 41 -4.87 -23.56 -1.57
C GLY A 41 -4.86 -23.51 -0.05
N THR A 42 -4.10 -24.44 0.55
CA THR A 42 -3.84 -24.62 1.98
C THR A 42 -2.69 -23.74 2.50
N GLY A 43 -2.44 -22.56 1.90
CA GLY A 43 -1.36 -21.65 2.29
C GLY A 43 -1.75 -20.69 3.44
N PRO A 44 -0.76 -20.06 4.09
CA PRO A 44 -1.02 -19.03 5.09
C PRO A 44 -1.81 -17.86 4.45
N SER A 45 -2.70 -17.25 5.23
CA SER A 45 -3.43 -16.09 4.74
C SER A 45 -2.45 -14.93 4.49
N LEU A 46 -2.78 -14.01 3.57
CA LEU A 46 -1.97 -12.81 3.35
C LEU A 46 -1.71 -12.05 4.66
N ARG A 47 -2.71 -12.03 5.54
CA ARG A 47 -2.60 -11.38 6.85
C ARG A 47 -1.54 -12.04 7.72
N ASP A 48 -1.45 -13.36 7.72
CA ASP A 48 -0.45 -14.09 8.48
C ASP A 48 0.95 -13.85 7.91
N SER A 49 1.09 -13.87 6.58
CA SER A 49 2.36 -13.58 5.91
C SER A 49 2.86 -12.14 6.18
N LEU A 50 1.96 -11.16 6.27
CA LEU A 50 2.32 -9.78 6.64
C LEU A 50 2.74 -9.67 8.11
N ARG A 51 2.18 -10.48 9.01
CA ARG A 51 2.58 -10.55 10.43
C ARG A 51 3.94 -11.18 10.65
N ASP A 52 4.44 -11.94 9.68
CA ASP A 52 5.75 -12.58 9.73
C ASP A 52 6.90 -11.65 9.30
N VAL A 53 6.68 -10.33 9.34
CA VAL A 53 7.67 -9.31 8.98
C VAL A 53 8.09 -8.52 10.22
N GLU A 54 9.33 -8.67 10.65
CA GLU A 54 9.96 -7.84 11.69
C GLU A 54 10.42 -6.51 11.09
N VAL A 55 9.96 -5.39 11.64
CA VAL A 55 10.36 -4.05 11.21
C VAL A 55 11.53 -3.56 12.04
N ALA A 56 12.68 -3.35 11.42
CA ALA A 56 13.87 -2.84 12.08
C ALA A 56 13.69 -1.40 12.60
N THR A 57 14.53 -0.99 13.54
CA THR A 57 14.54 0.38 14.07
C THR A 57 15.02 1.35 12.99
N ILE A 58 14.43 2.55 12.98
CA ILE A 58 14.81 3.65 12.10
C ILE A 58 15.15 4.84 12.98
N SER A 59 16.21 5.56 12.66
CA SER A 59 16.61 6.74 13.42
C SER A 59 15.73 7.96 13.12
N GLY A 60 15.58 8.84 14.10
CA GLY A 60 14.85 10.09 13.98
C GLY A 60 13.34 9.97 14.26
N ARG A 61 12.70 11.13 14.49
CA ARG A 61 11.29 11.20 14.85
C ARG A 61 10.37 10.61 13.79
N ILE A 62 10.52 11.07 12.55
CA ILE A 62 9.69 10.60 11.43
C ILE A 62 9.95 9.12 11.10
N GLY A 63 11.18 8.65 11.32
CA GLY A 63 11.51 7.23 11.19
C GLY A 63 10.76 6.37 12.21
N ASN A 64 10.67 6.84 13.46
CA ASN A 64 9.88 6.15 14.49
C ASN A 64 8.39 6.17 14.19
N GLU A 65 7.85 7.28 13.67
CA GLU A 65 6.45 7.38 13.24
C GLU A 65 6.17 6.39 12.12
N LEU A 66 6.96 6.41 11.06
CA LEU A 66 6.86 5.46 9.95
C LEU A 66 6.90 4.00 10.44
N ARG A 67 7.85 3.70 11.35
CA ARG A 67 7.97 2.35 11.91
C ARG A 67 6.72 1.93 12.66
N ASN A 68 6.15 2.81 13.48
CA ASN A 68 4.95 2.51 14.25
C ASN A 68 3.72 2.32 13.35
N ASP A 69 3.52 3.21 12.37
CA ASP A 69 2.46 3.10 11.38
C ASP A 69 2.58 1.78 10.61
N LEU A 70 3.79 1.45 10.17
CA LEU A 70 4.02 0.23 9.40
C LEU A 70 3.79 -1.04 10.23
N ILE A 71 4.26 -1.09 11.48
CA ILE A 71 3.97 -2.20 12.40
C ILE A 71 2.45 -2.37 12.56
N PHE A 72 1.73 -1.26 12.76
CA PHE A 72 0.28 -1.29 12.88
C PHE A 72 -0.39 -1.82 11.60
N GLU A 73 0.02 -1.33 10.44
CA GLU A 73 -0.51 -1.74 9.14
C GLU A 73 -0.23 -3.23 8.81
N LEU A 74 0.92 -3.75 9.22
CA LEU A 74 1.29 -5.14 8.97
C LEU A 74 0.64 -6.12 9.95
N THR A 75 0.58 -5.75 11.23
CA THR A 75 0.17 -6.67 12.30
C THR A 75 -1.26 -6.44 12.79
N GLY A 76 -1.87 -5.28 12.45
CA GLY A 76 -3.17 -4.88 12.99
C GLY A 76 -3.12 -4.56 14.49
N GLY A 77 -1.96 -4.08 14.98
CA GLY A 77 -1.77 -3.70 16.38
C GLY A 77 -1.24 -4.80 17.32
N SER A 78 -0.87 -5.98 16.79
CA SER A 78 -0.31 -7.07 17.60
C SER A 78 1.14 -6.82 18.04
N GLY A 79 1.74 -5.68 17.67
CA GLY A 79 3.13 -5.36 17.97
C GLY A 79 4.12 -5.88 16.90
N ASN A 80 5.40 -5.55 17.08
CA ASN A 80 6.45 -5.98 16.15
C ASN A 80 6.92 -7.40 16.51
N PRO A 81 6.83 -8.38 15.60
CA PRO A 81 7.28 -9.74 15.89
C PRO A 81 8.80 -9.78 16.03
N ALA A 82 9.30 -10.44 17.05
CA ALA A 82 10.73 -10.68 17.23
C ALA A 82 11.14 -12.01 16.58
N GLY A 83 12.23 -12.01 15.82
CA GLY A 83 12.73 -13.23 15.17
C GLY A 83 11.85 -13.77 14.05
N ALA A 84 11.11 -12.89 13.39
CA ALA A 84 10.27 -13.24 12.26
C ALA A 84 11.09 -13.77 11.06
N PRO A 85 10.47 -14.59 10.18
CA PRO A 85 11.13 -15.12 8.96
C PRO A 85 11.64 -14.03 8.03
N TYR A 86 10.99 -12.86 8.04
CA TYR A 86 11.38 -11.71 7.22
C TYR A 86 11.77 -10.53 8.09
N ARG A 87 12.81 -9.82 7.67
CA ARG A 87 13.23 -8.57 8.29
C ARG A 87 13.18 -7.42 7.28
N LEU A 88 12.47 -6.36 7.65
CA LEU A 88 12.36 -5.13 6.85
C LEU A 88 13.31 -4.08 7.43
N THR A 89 14.30 -3.66 6.65
CA THR A 89 15.20 -2.56 6.96
C THR A 89 14.89 -1.36 6.10
N MET A 90 14.95 -0.16 6.68
CA MET A 90 14.58 1.07 6.00
C MET A 90 15.59 2.17 6.28
N LEU A 91 15.87 2.98 5.26
CA LEU A 91 16.62 4.21 5.35
C LEU A 91 15.70 5.35 4.91
N ALA A 92 15.39 6.25 5.84
CA ALA A 92 14.47 7.35 5.61
C ALA A 92 15.25 8.67 5.46
N ASN A 93 14.89 9.46 4.45
CA ASN A 93 15.38 10.81 4.21
C ASN A 93 14.21 11.77 4.06
N ILE A 94 14.30 12.92 4.72
CA ILE A 94 13.29 13.98 4.61
C ILE A 94 13.95 15.28 4.15
N SER A 95 13.32 15.94 3.20
CA SER A 95 13.72 17.26 2.74
C SER A 95 12.50 18.17 2.56
N THR A 96 12.73 19.48 2.69
CA THR A 96 11.67 20.48 2.52
C THR A 96 12.10 21.46 1.43
N SER A 97 11.21 21.70 0.48
CA SER A 97 11.38 22.70 -0.56
C SER A 97 10.33 23.78 -0.44
N THR A 98 10.68 25.00 -0.72
CA THR A 98 9.79 26.18 -0.68
C THR A 98 9.70 26.79 -2.08
N PRO A 99 8.88 26.23 -2.98
CA PRO A 99 8.85 26.63 -4.39
C PRO A 99 8.13 27.98 -4.60
N ILE A 100 7.28 28.40 -3.67
CA ILE A 100 6.46 29.61 -3.80
C ILE A 100 6.82 30.58 -2.68
N VAL A 101 7.35 31.73 -3.08
CA VAL A 101 7.64 32.86 -2.21
C VAL A 101 6.87 34.08 -2.68
N GLU A 102 6.42 34.89 -1.75
CA GLU A 102 5.76 36.16 -2.06
C GLU A 102 6.80 37.16 -2.62
N SER A 103 6.55 37.69 -3.78
CA SER A 103 7.51 38.55 -4.51
C SER A 103 7.83 39.85 -3.76
N ALA A 104 6.91 40.37 -2.98
CA ALA A 104 7.09 41.63 -2.25
C ALA A 104 7.89 41.48 -0.95
N THR A 105 7.75 40.34 -0.25
CA THR A 105 8.34 40.14 1.09
C THR A 105 9.37 39.03 1.15
N GLY A 106 9.50 38.22 0.08
CA GLY A 106 10.36 37.04 0.04
C GLY A 106 9.90 35.91 1.00
N ARG A 107 8.66 35.97 1.53
CA ARG A 107 8.15 35.00 2.49
C ARG A 107 7.65 33.75 1.80
N PRO A 108 7.87 32.56 2.39
CA PRO A 108 7.27 31.32 1.91
C PRO A 108 5.75 31.41 1.95
N GLN A 109 5.09 31.09 0.84
CA GLN A 109 3.62 30.91 0.78
C GLN A 109 3.22 29.44 0.88
N ALA A 110 4.05 28.54 0.34
CA ALA A 110 3.85 27.12 0.45
C ALA A 110 5.19 26.39 0.56
N SER A 111 5.19 25.29 1.27
CA SER A 111 6.33 24.37 1.36
C SER A 111 5.91 22.98 1.00
N ILE A 112 6.80 22.22 0.38
CA ILE A 112 6.60 20.82 0.04
C ILE A 112 7.60 19.99 0.81
N ILE A 113 7.10 19.03 1.57
CA ILE A 113 7.91 18.02 2.22
C ILE A 113 8.05 16.85 1.25
N PHE A 114 9.29 16.41 1.03
CA PHE A 114 9.65 15.19 0.33
C PHE A 114 10.12 14.19 1.39
N PHE A 115 9.50 13.04 1.42
CA PHE A 115 9.87 11.96 2.31
C PHE A 115 10.19 10.73 1.47
N ASP A 116 11.47 10.38 1.39
CA ASP A 116 12.01 9.29 0.59
C ASP A 116 12.47 8.17 1.53
N VAL A 117 12.01 6.96 1.27
CA VAL A 117 12.37 5.79 2.06
C VAL A 117 12.83 4.67 1.16
N THR A 118 14.10 4.33 1.24
CA THR A 118 14.64 3.11 0.64
C THR A 118 14.47 1.96 1.61
N TYR A 119 13.88 0.87 1.18
CA TYR A 119 13.62 -0.28 2.04
C TYR A 119 14.07 -1.59 1.39
N LYS A 120 14.44 -2.56 2.25
CA LYS A 120 14.87 -3.90 1.86
C LYS A 120 14.16 -4.92 2.73
N LEU A 121 13.54 -5.91 2.10
CA LEU A 121 13.01 -7.09 2.76
C LEU A 121 14.01 -8.22 2.61
N GLN A 122 14.45 -8.79 3.72
CA GLN A 122 15.38 -9.90 3.78
C GLN A 122 14.66 -11.16 4.27
N ASP A 123 14.83 -12.27 3.56
CA ASP A 123 14.50 -13.62 4.04
C ASP A 123 15.62 -14.04 4.98
N VAL A 124 15.34 -14.08 6.29
CA VAL A 124 16.35 -14.33 7.34
C VAL A 124 16.94 -15.73 7.24
N ALA A 125 16.12 -16.75 6.91
CA ALA A 125 16.55 -18.12 6.82
C ALA A 125 17.54 -18.37 5.65
N LYS A 126 17.38 -17.61 4.55
CA LYS A 126 18.20 -17.74 3.35
C LYS A 126 19.26 -16.65 3.23
N ASP A 127 19.30 -15.73 4.19
CA ASP A 127 20.17 -14.53 4.19
C ASP A 127 20.15 -13.78 2.84
N ARG A 128 18.97 -13.62 2.26
CA ARG A 128 18.80 -13.05 0.93
C ARG A 128 17.81 -11.89 0.93
N ILE A 129 18.18 -10.79 0.28
CA ILE A 129 17.26 -9.67 0.00
C ILE A 129 16.30 -10.13 -1.09
N VAL A 130 14.99 -10.08 -0.79
CA VAL A 130 13.91 -10.47 -1.70
C VAL A 130 13.19 -9.29 -2.31
N ILE A 131 13.22 -8.12 -1.65
CA ILE A 131 12.74 -6.83 -2.17
C ILE A 131 13.77 -5.77 -1.86
N SER A 132 14.05 -4.88 -2.80
CA SER A 132 14.85 -3.66 -2.59
C SER A 132 14.25 -2.57 -3.45
N GLU A 133 13.50 -1.65 -2.83
CA GLU A 133 12.72 -0.63 -3.53
C GLU A 133 12.70 0.68 -2.75
N GLN A 134 12.07 1.71 -3.34
CA GLN A 134 11.90 3.02 -2.75
C GLN A 134 10.42 3.39 -2.70
N ALA A 135 10.00 4.01 -1.59
CA ALA A 135 8.70 4.62 -1.42
C ALA A 135 8.86 6.13 -1.20
N ILE A 136 8.01 6.92 -1.84
CA ILE A 136 8.12 8.38 -1.83
C ILE A 136 6.77 8.99 -1.48
N ALA A 137 6.78 9.94 -0.54
CA ALA A 137 5.64 10.80 -0.28
C ALA A 137 6.00 12.27 -0.49
N ARG A 138 5.03 13.03 -0.99
CA ARG A 138 5.11 14.48 -1.15
C ARG A 138 3.89 15.11 -0.50
N VAL A 139 4.11 16.02 0.45
CA VAL A 139 3.04 16.66 1.21
C VAL A 139 3.22 18.17 1.17
N SER A 140 2.23 18.89 0.68
CA SER A 140 2.22 20.34 0.66
C SER A 140 1.71 20.90 1.99
N ILE A 141 2.28 22.02 2.40
CA ILE A 141 1.90 22.79 3.58
C ILE A 141 1.75 24.26 3.18
N ASP A 142 0.65 24.88 3.53
CA ASP A 142 0.51 26.32 3.42
C ASP A 142 1.28 27.02 4.53
N ALA A 143 2.08 28.03 4.17
CA ALA A 143 2.83 28.78 5.16
C ALA A 143 1.90 29.75 5.90
N SER A 144 1.86 29.63 7.22
CA SER A 144 1.18 30.57 8.11
C SER A 144 2.17 31.62 8.66
N GLN A 145 1.71 32.84 8.90
CA GLN A 145 2.51 33.85 9.59
C GLN A 145 2.74 33.55 11.07
N GLN A 146 1.95 32.63 11.63
CA GLN A 146 2.06 32.21 13.04
C GLN A 146 3.05 31.05 13.18
N ARG A 147 4.14 31.27 13.91
CA ARG A 147 5.21 30.28 14.11
C ARG A 147 4.73 28.95 14.70
N PHE A 148 3.80 29.00 15.67
CA PHE A 148 3.26 27.79 16.28
C PHE A 148 2.36 27.01 15.33
N ALA A 149 1.56 27.72 14.50
CA ALA A 149 0.75 27.09 13.47
C ALA A 149 1.64 26.38 12.44
N ASN A 150 2.71 27.01 11.97
CA ASN A 150 3.67 26.40 11.05
C ASN A 150 4.34 25.16 11.66
N ALA A 151 4.75 25.21 12.91
CA ALA A 151 5.39 24.07 13.56
C ALA A 151 4.43 22.87 13.69
N ARG A 152 3.16 23.12 13.95
CA ARG A 152 2.13 22.07 13.98
C ARG A 152 1.82 21.52 12.59
N ALA A 153 1.66 22.41 11.59
CA ALA A 153 1.41 22.02 10.21
C ALA A 153 2.56 21.17 9.65
N LEU A 154 3.80 21.52 9.97
CA LEU A 154 4.98 20.75 9.59
C LEU A 154 4.93 19.34 10.18
N ARG A 155 4.68 19.21 11.47
CA ARG A 155 4.59 17.90 12.16
C ARG A 155 3.45 17.05 11.60
N ASP A 156 2.29 17.65 11.37
CA ASP A 156 1.15 16.96 10.77
C ASP A 156 1.47 16.47 9.37
N ALA A 157 2.13 17.30 8.56
CA ALA A 157 2.53 16.92 7.21
C ALA A 157 3.58 15.79 7.20
N GLU A 158 4.53 15.81 8.14
CA GLU A 158 5.48 14.72 8.32
C GLU A 158 4.78 13.42 8.70
N ASN A 159 3.81 13.44 9.61
CA ASN A 159 3.04 12.27 10.00
C ASN A 159 2.19 11.74 8.84
N ARG A 160 1.55 12.61 8.07
CA ARG A 160 0.83 12.22 6.85
C ARG A 160 1.76 11.59 5.82
N ALA A 161 2.98 12.13 5.64
CA ALA A 161 3.97 11.56 4.74
C ALA A 161 4.40 10.15 5.19
N ALA A 162 4.64 9.95 6.50
CA ALA A 162 4.98 8.66 7.07
C ALA A 162 3.87 7.62 6.82
N LYS A 163 2.61 8.00 7.05
CA LYS A 163 1.46 7.13 6.81
C LYS A 163 1.34 6.72 5.33
N VAL A 164 1.47 7.66 4.40
CA VAL A 164 1.41 7.36 2.96
C VAL A 164 2.51 6.38 2.55
N VAL A 165 3.74 6.56 3.06
CA VAL A 165 4.84 5.64 2.81
C VAL A 165 4.58 4.26 3.42
N ALA A 166 4.05 4.19 4.66
CA ALA A 166 3.69 2.93 5.30
C ALA A 166 2.66 2.13 4.46
N GLU A 167 1.62 2.81 3.96
CA GLU A 167 0.60 2.20 3.09
C GLU A 167 1.19 1.70 1.77
N GLN A 168 2.12 2.46 1.13
CA GLN A 168 2.81 2.05 -0.09
C GLN A 168 3.65 0.79 0.15
N ILE A 169 4.47 0.78 1.21
CA ILE A 169 5.32 -0.37 1.57
C ILE A 169 4.44 -1.59 1.86
N ARG A 170 3.38 -1.45 2.67
CA ARG A 170 2.45 -2.53 2.95
C ARG A 170 1.82 -3.11 1.69
N SER A 171 1.35 -2.24 0.78
CA SER A 171 0.75 -2.66 -0.48
C SER A 171 1.74 -3.47 -1.33
N ARG A 172 3.00 -3.05 -1.36
CA ARG A 172 4.06 -3.74 -2.10
C ARG A 172 4.42 -5.09 -1.49
N LEU A 173 4.52 -5.15 -0.15
CA LEU A 173 4.72 -6.41 0.57
C LEU A 173 3.56 -7.39 0.35
N ALA A 174 2.32 -6.88 0.37
CA ALA A 174 1.14 -7.68 0.09
C ALA A 174 1.17 -8.28 -1.33
N SER A 175 1.51 -7.47 -2.33
CA SER A 175 1.69 -7.93 -3.71
C SER A 175 2.77 -9.02 -3.82
N PHE A 176 3.90 -8.84 -3.14
CA PHE A 176 4.99 -9.83 -3.12
C PHE A 176 4.54 -11.16 -2.52
N PHE A 177 3.86 -11.15 -1.38
CA PHE A 177 3.38 -12.40 -0.75
C PHE A 177 2.29 -13.09 -1.56
N LEU A 178 1.43 -12.34 -2.25
CA LEU A 178 0.40 -12.92 -3.14
C LEU A 178 0.98 -13.56 -4.41
N THR A 179 2.08 -13.03 -4.94
CA THR A 179 2.69 -13.57 -6.16
C THR A 179 3.61 -14.76 -5.90
N ARG A 180 3.96 -15.02 -4.65
CA ARG A 180 4.87 -16.09 -4.25
C ARG A 180 4.15 -17.40 -3.87
N THR A 181 2.82 -17.33 -3.73
CA THR A 181 1.98 -18.48 -3.46
C THR A 181 1.62 -19.20 -4.73
#